data_b0e2670047f9f1c0abbd91a2202ab12d
#
_entry.id   b0e2670047f9f1c0abbd91a2202ab12d
#
_cell.length_a   1.000
_cell.length_b   1.000
_cell.length_c   1.000
_cell.angle_alpha   90.00
_cell.angle_beta   90.00
_cell.angle_gamma   90.00
#
_symmetry.space_group_name_H-M   'P 1'
#
loop_
_entity.id
_entity.type
_entity.pdbx_description
1 polymer ?
#
loop_
_entity_poly.entity_id
_entity_poly.type
_entity_poly.pdbx_seq_one_letter_code
_entity_poly.pdbx_strand_id
1 'polypeptide(L)'
;VDGPRKDCGGSVLHMNTTPLTHLHEQLGARMTDFAGTSMPLQYAAGIGEEHLVVRERAGLFDVSHMAEFRIAGSGALPYLRYALLNDAAKLKVGRAHYSMLPNEQGGLVDDVYLYHLADEDWLLVANAANRATADVRLQEIAEGFEDVTVRDVSDDWALLALQGPAAATLLDRLVAADLTQMRKNDTKATTLRDYAVRLARTGYTGEDGFEIFTRPGDAVAVWSILQDEGAEPCGLGARDTLRLEAGFPLYGHELGPDTDPRCTPFSWVVKDKPFAGQASWPQLRCKQRLVPLRLSGRGIAREGYQVHNTKDAVVGVVTSGTLSPLTREAIAFAWVEAAYAEPGNALRVLIRGNPVDAIVVDLPFFQPDARVS
;
A
#
# COMPACT_ATOMS: atom_id res chain seq x y z
N VAL A 1 38.69 45.09 4.05
CA VAL A 1 37.77 45.23 2.90
C VAL A 1 36.89 43.97 2.92
N ASP A 2 35.75 44.13 3.60
CA ASP A 2 34.74 43.06 3.70
C ASP A 2 33.96 42.98 2.38
N GLY A 3 33.96 41.80 1.75
CA GLY A 3 33.11 41.45 0.63
C GLY A 3 31.76 40.88 1.13
N PRO A 4 30.65 41.10 0.40
CA PRO A 4 29.33 40.71 0.88
C PRO A 4 29.16 39.18 0.90
N ARG A 5 28.67 38.66 2.02
CA ARG A 5 28.22 37.27 2.16
C ARG A 5 27.03 37.05 1.21
N LYS A 6 27.17 36.13 0.29
CA LYS A 6 26.05 35.64 -0.51
C LYS A 6 25.15 34.82 0.42
N ASP A 7 23.97 35.36 0.71
CA ASP A 7 22.86 34.58 1.24
C ASP A 7 22.47 33.48 0.21
N CYS A 8 22.80 32.26 0.51
CA CYS A 8 22.21 31.10 -0.17
C CYS A 8 20.78 30.96 0.38
N GLY A 9 19.82 31.58 -0.30
CA GLY A 9 18.42 31.40 -0.07
C GLY A 9 18.07 29.93 -0.34
N GLY A 10 18.13 29.09 0.68
CA GLY A 10 17.53 27.78 0.67
C GLY A 10 16.02 27.97 0.57
N SER A 11 15.40 27.58 -0.55
CA SER A 11 13.96 27.42 -0.61
C SER A 11 13.58 26.40 0.45
N VAL A 12 12.86 26.82 1.47
CA VAL A 12 12.18 25.92 2.39
C VAL A 12 11.19 25.14 1.52
N LEU A 13 11.51 23.92 1.19
CA LEU A 13 10.57 22.99 0.55
C LEU A 13 9.43 22.82 1.56
N HIS A 14 8.30 23.47 1.31
CA HIS A 14 7.10 23.25 2.09
C HIS A 14 6.63 21.81 1.81
N MET A 15 6.79 20.93 2.81
CA MET A 15 6.18 19.62 2.78
C MET A 15 4.66 19.77 2.76
N ASN A 16 3.98 18.93 1.99
CA ASN A 16 2.53 18.82 2.08
C ASN A 16 2.11 18.33 3.47
N THR A 17 0.87 18.59 3.84
CA THR A 17 0.30 18.18 5.12
C THR A 17 -1.01 17.43 4.87
N THR A 18 -1.39 16.55 5.79
CA THR A 18 -2.72 15.96 5.84
C THR A 18 -3.63 16.82 6.74
N PRO A 19 -4.95 16.64 6.69
CA PRO A 19 -5.86 17.29 7.64
C PRO A 19 -5.57 16.94 9.10
N LEU A 20 -4.81 15.87 9.36
CA LEU A 20 -4.46 15.34 10.67
C LEU A 20 -3.05 15.72 11.14
N THR A 21 -2.22 16.36 10.31
CA THR A 21 -0.80 16.63 10.64
C THR A 21 -0.64 17.31 11.99
N HIS A 22 -1.40 18.37 12.27
CA HIS A 22 -1.34 19.07 13.55
C HIS A 22 -1.77 18.21 14.73
N LEU A 23 -2.76 17.35 14.55
CA LEU A 23 -3.20 16.41 15.57
C LEU A 23 -2.09 15.38 15.88
N HIS A 24 -1.40 14.87 14.89
CA HIS A 24 -0.28 13.94 15.09
C HIS A 24 0.86 14.59 15.88
N GLU A 25 1.18 15.86 15.59
CA GLU A 25 2.15 16.64 16.36
C GLU A 25 1.71 16.81 17.83
N GLN A 26 0.45 17.12 18.08
CA GLN A 26 -0.12 17.22 19.43
C GLN A 26 -0.09 15.89 20.19
N LEU A 27 -0.29 14.76 19.49
CA LEU A 27 -0.17 13.41 20.05
C LEU A 27 1.29 12.97 20.24
N GLY A 28 2.27 13.85 19.96
CA GLY A 28 3.68 13.57 20.13
C GLY A 28 4.27 12.59 19.12
N ALA A 29 3.68 12.49 17.94
CA ALA A 29 4.22 11.65 16.87
C ALA A 29 5.59 12.15 16.41
N ARG A 30 6.51 11.22 16.15
CA ARG A 30 7.70 11.51 15.38
C ARG A 30 7.32 11.60 13.91
N MET A 31 7.35 12.81 13.36
CA MET A 31 7.02 13.06 11.96
C MET A 31 8.19 12.72 11.03
N THR A 32 7.88 12.39 9.79
CA THR A 32 8.83 12.10 8.72
C THR A 32 8.29 12.60 7.37
N ASP A 33 9.20 12.87 6.44
CA ASP A 33 8.83 13.05 5.03
C ASP A 33 8.49 11.69 4.42
N PHE A 34 7.30 11.58 3.86
CA PHE A 34 6.88 10.44 3.06
C PHE A 34 6.25 10.92 1.75
N ALA A 35 6.96 10.72 0.66
CA ALA A 35 6.54 11.17 -0.67
C ALA A 35 6.19 12.68 -0.72
N GLY A 36 6.96 13.53 -0.02
CA GLY A 36 6.75 14.97 0.05
C GLY A 36 5.65 15.41 1.02
N THR A 37 5.08 14.51 1.81
CA THR A 37 4.06 14.81 2.82
C THR A 37 4.59 14.51 4.23
N SER A 38 4.30 15.42 5.18
CA SER A 38 4.64 15.23 6.60
C SER A 38 3.70 14.21 7.23
N MET A 39 4.23 13.02 7.57
CA MET A 39 3.47 11.88 8.08
C MET A 39 4.02 11.37 9.41
N PRO A 40 3.18 10.79 10.30
CA PRO A 40 3.64 10.17 11.52
C PRO A 40 4.41 8.87 11.22
N LEU A 41 5.70 8.83 11.56
CA LEU A 41 6.51 7.62 11.47
C LEU A 41 6.16 6.64 12.59
N GLN A 42 6.05 7.16 13.82
CA GLN A 42 5.68 6.42 15.02
C GLN A 42 5.21 7.37 16.12
N TYR A 43 4.46 6.84 17.08
CA TYR A 43 4.11 7.51 18.32
C TYR A 43 5.01 7.06 19.50
N ALA A 44 4.70 7.48 20.72
CA ALA A 44 5.54 7.20 21.88
C ALA A 44 5.73 5.71 22.19
N ALA A 45 4.74 4.87 21.85
CA ALA A 45 4.81 3.41 22.02
C ALA A 45 5.91 2.77 21.15
N GLY A 46 6.20 3.38 20.01
CA GLY A 46 7.20 2.89 19.05
C GLY A 46 6.68 1.80 18.12
N ILE A 47 7.39 1.63 16.99
CA ILE A 47 6.98 0.79 15.85
C ILE A 47 6.57 -0.64 16.27
N GLY A 48 7.35 -1.26 17.18
CA GLY A 48 7.09 -2.65 17.57
C GLY A 48 5.79 -2.82 18.36
N GLU A 49 5.49 -1.90 19.27
CA GLU A 49 4.24 -1.93 20.04
C GLU A 49 3.03 -1.56 19.17
N GLU A 50 3.17 -0.54 18.34
CA GLU A 50 2.12 -0.17 17.38
C GLU A 50 1.78 -1.32 16.42
N HIS A 51 2.77 -2.09 16.00
CA HIS A 51 2.55 -3.30 15.22
C HIS A 51 1.72 -4.34 16.00
N LEU A 52 2.10 -4.60 17.27
CA LEU A 52 1.39 -5.56 18.13
C LEU A 52 -0.04 -5.09 18.46
N VAL A 53 -0.27 -3.78 18.61
CA VAL A 53 -1.62 -3.20 18.73
C VAL A 53 -2.51 -3.65 17.57
N VAL A 54 -2.01 -3.59 16.35
CA VAL A 54 -2.77 -4.00 15.16
C VAL A 54 -3.01 -5.51 15.13
N ARG A 55 -2.07 -6.31 15.63
CA ARG A 55 -2.22 -7.78 15.70
C ARG A 55 -3.18 -8.24 16.77
N GLU A 56 -3.29 -7.49 17.88
CA GLU A 56 -4.02 -7.92 19.08
C GLU A 56 -5.32 -7.15 19.32
N ARG A 57 -5.41 -5.90 18.84
CA ARG A 57 -6.49 -4.95 19.15
C ARG A 57 -6.97 -4.19 17.92
N ALA A 58 -6.82 -2.88 17.90
CA ALA A 58 -7.19 -2.02 16.79
C ALA A 58 -6.22 -0.82 16.67
N GLY A 59 -5.46 -0.77 15.60
CA GLY A 59 -4.60 0.35 15.25
C GLY A 59 -5.29 1.30 14.27
N LEU A 60 -5.03 2.59 14.42
CA LEU A 60 -5.58 3.66 13.59
C LEU A 60 -4.45 4.41 12.88
N PHE A 61 -4.50 4.43 11.56
CA PHE A 61 -3.52 5.08 10.70
C PHE A 61 -4.12 6.25 9.95
N ASP A 62 -3.38 7.33 9.81
CA ASP A 62 -3.60 8.32 8.77
C ASP A 62 -2.97 7.84 7.47
N VAL A 63 -3.77 7.73 6.42
CA VAL A 63 -3.34 7.40 5.07
C VAL A 63 -3.88 8.41 4.05
N SER A 64 -4.18 9.63 4.52
CA SER A 64 -4.73 10.74 3.72
C SER A 64 -3.73 11.31 2.70
N HIS A 65 -2.49 10.82 2.68
CA HIS A 65 -1.51 11.16 1.66
C HIS A 65 -1.72 10.41 0.35
N MET A 66 -2.55 9.37 0.33
CA MET A 66 -2.85 8.61 -0.87
C MET A 66 -3.51 9.49 -1.93
N ALA A 67 -3.47 9.03 -3.18
CA ALA A 67 -4.09 9.75 -4.31
C ALA A 67 -5.40 9.05 -4.70
N GLU A 68 -6.46 9.85 -4.91
CA GLU A 68 -7.78 9.38 -5.28
C GLU A 68 -8.20 9.97 -6.63
N PHE A 69 -8.57 9.08 -7.58
CA PHE A 69 -9.06 9.47 -8.90
C PHE A 69 -10.50 8.98 -9.07
N ARG A 70 -11.42 9.90 -9.37
CA ARG A 70 -12.78 9.54 -9.74
C ARG A 70 -12.87 9.33 -11.24
N ILE A 71 -13.38 8.16 -11.63
CA ILE A 71 -13.61 7.79 -13.02
C ILE A 71 -15.12 7.59 -13.20
N ALA A 72 -15.73 8.32 -14.14
CA ALA A 72 -17.18 8.30 -14.29
C ALA A 72 -17.61 8.42 -15.78
N GLY A 73 -18.82 7.94 -16.07
CA GLY A 73 -19.44 7.97 -17.38
C GLY A 73 -19.68 6.59 -17.97
N SER A 74 -20.47 6.51 -19.03
CA SER A 74 -20.82 5.26 -19.71
C SER A 74 -19.61 4.55 -20.33
N GLY A 75 -18.55 5.30 -20.65
CA GLY A 75 -17.25 4.80 -21.10
C GLY A 75 -16.30 4.33 -19.99
N ALA A 76 -16.65 4.51 -18.71
CA ALA A 76 -15.74 4.21 -17.58
C ALA A 76 -15.35 2.73 -17.50
N LEU A 77 -16.28 1.80 -17.67
CA LEU A 77 -15.98 0.36 -17.60
C LEU A 77 -15.04 -0.10 -18.72
N PRO A 78 -15.29 0.15 -20.02
CA PRO A 78 -14.34 -0.21 -21.08
C PRO A 78 -12.98 0.47 -20.89
N TYR A 79 -12.95 1.74 -20.48
CA TYR A 79 -11.72 2.44 -20.13
C TYR A 79 -10.93 1.73 -19.03
N LEU A 80 -11.54 1.46 -17.86
CA LEU A 80 -10.89 0.81 -16.73
C LEU A 80 -10.41 -0.61 -17.05
N ARG A 81 -11.15 -1.33 -17.89
CA ARG A 81 -10.71 -2.64 -18.37
C ARG A 81 -9.45 -2.56 -19.22
N TYR A 82 -9.28 -1.46 -19.96
CA TYR A 82 -8.08 -1.23 -20.77
C TYR A 82 -6.94 -0.62 -19.96
N ALA A 83 -7.23 0.31 -19.06
CA ALA A 83 -6.22 1.01 -18.27
C ALA A 83 -5.54 0.11 -17.21
N LEU A 84 -6.23 -0.86 -16.65
CA LEU A 84 -5.75 -1.64 -15.50
C LEU A 84 -5.50 -3.11 -15.87
N LEU A 85 -4.58 -3.78 -15.15
CA LEU A 85 -4.24 -5.19 -15.40
C LEU A 85 -5.30 -6.17 -14.90
N ASN A 86 -6.01 -5.86 -13.79
CA ASN A 86 -7.13 -6.66 -13.33
C ASN A 86 -8.41 -6.31 -14.13
N ASP A 87 -9.38 -7.21 -14.15
CA ASP A 87 -10.60 -7.05 -14.96
C ASP A 87 -11.70 -6.34 -14.15
N ALA A 88 -11.88 -5.04 -14.42
CA ALA A 88 -12.93 -4.22 -13.81
C ALA A 88 -14.35 -4.76 -14.10
N ALA A 89 -14.58 -5.50 -15.20
CA ALA A 89 -15.89 -6.07 -15.52
C ALA A 89 -16.35 -7.14 -14.51
N LYS A 90 -15.43 -7.70 -13.73
CA LYS A 90 -15.77 -8.67 -12.68
C LYS A 90 -16.11 -8.01 -11.35
N LEU A 91 -15.93 -6.69 -11.24
CA LEU A 91 -16.17 -5.95 -10.01
C LEU A 91 -17.59 -5.42 -9.98
N LYS A 92 -18.41 -5.93 -9.05
CA LYS A 92 -19.79 -5.49 -8.84
C LYS A 92 -19.83 -4.15 -8.10
N VAL A 93 -20.91 -3.40 -8.26
CA VAL A 93 -21.20 -2.21 -7.45
C VAL A 93 -21.10 -2.56 -5.96
N GLY A 94 -20.49 -1.66 -5.18
CA GLY A 94 -20.23 -1.86 -3.76
C GLY A 94 -19.03 -2.76 -3.45
N ARG A 95 -18.19 -3.08 -4.45
CA ARG A 95 -16.99 -3.91 -4.30
C ARG A 95 -15.73 -3.15 -4.69
N ALA A 96 -14.59 -3.65 -4.19
CA ALA A 96 -13.27 -3.16 -4.55
C ALA A 96 -12.33 -4.31 -4.90
N HIS A 97 -11.25 -4.04 -5.64
CA HIS A 97 -10.17 -4.99 -5.87
C HIS A 97 -8.82 -4.30 -6.13
N TYR A 98 -7.76 -5.03 -5.79
CA TYR A 98 -6.40 -4.66 -6.14
C TYR A 98 -6.15 -4.81 -7.63
N SER A 99 -5.42 -3.86 -8.22
CA SER A 99 -4.98 -3.88 -9.60
C SER A 99 -3.61 -3.20 -9.75
N MET A 100 -3.13 -3.08 -10.98
CA MET A 100 -1.93 -2.33 -11.33
C MET A 100 -2.19 -1.51 -12.58
N LEU A 101 -1.60 -0.31 -12.64
CA LEU A 101 -1.61 0.59 -13.77
C LEU A 101 -0.31 0.40 -14.57
N PRO A 102 -0.36 -0.20 -15.78
CA PRO A 102 0.84 -0.45 -16.57
C PRO A 102 1.35 0.81 -17.28
N ASN A 103 2.66 0.85 -17.50
CA ASN A 103 3.28 1.85 -18.36
C ASN A 103 3.44 1.35 -19.82
N GLU A 104 3.98 2.22 -20.70
CA GLU A 104 4.20 1.89 -22.12
C GLU A 104 5.45 1.02 -22.37
N GLN A 105 6.29 0.82 -21.37
CA GLN A 105 7.58 0.11 -21.48
C GLN A 105 7.51 -1.35 -21.01
N GLY A 106 6.34 -1.78 -20.51
CA GLY A 106 6.14 -3.15 -20.03
C GLY A 106 6.36 -3.33 -18.53
N GLY A 107 6.41 -2.23 -17.78
CA GLY A 107 6.44 -2.17 -16.32
C GLY A 107 5.19 -1.50 -15.76
N LEU A 108 5.31 -0.84 -14.60
CA LEU A 108 4.19 -0.27 -13.86
C LEU A 108 4.38 1.24 -13.63
N VAL A 109 3.28 1.98 -13.71
CA VAL A 109 3.17 3.34 -13.18
C VAL A 109 2.89 3.26 -11.68
N ASP A 110 1.97 2.37 -11.28
CA ASP A 110 1.59 2.19 -9.88
C ASP A 110 0.87 0.86 -9.64
N ASP A 111 0.76 0.46 -8.37
CA ASP A 111 -0.23 -0.49 -7.91
C ASP A 111 -1.38 0.25 -7.22
N VAL A 112 -2.60 -0.16 -7.50
CA VAL A 112 -3.80 0.62 -7.22
C VAL A 112 -4.93 -0.23 -6.63
N TYR A 113 -5.87 0.43 -5.93
CA TYR A 113 -7.10 -0.19 -5.48
C TYR A 113 -8.29 0.46 -6.18
N LEU A 114 -9.11 -0.33 -6.87
CA LEU A 114 -10.28 0.13 -7.63
C LEU A 114 -11.57 -0.19 -6.87
N TYR A 115 -12.41 0.80 -6.68
CA TYR A 115 -13.72 0.73 -6.02
C TYR A 115 -14.82 1.02 -7.04
N HIS A 116 -15.84 0.14 -7.13
CA HIS A 116 -17.04 0.35 -7.93
C HIS A 116 -18.12 0.95 -7.05
N LEU A 117 -18.33 2.27 -7.12
CA LEU A 117 -19.15 3.01 -6.17
C LEU A 117 -20.65 2.94 -6.51
N ALA A 118 -20.97 3.08 -7.80
CA ALA A 118 -22.31 3.02 -8.38
C ALA A 118 -22.19 2.70 -9.87
N ASP A 119 -23.31 2.52 -10.57
CA ASP A 119 -23.27 2.41 -12.02
C ASP A 119 -22.53 3.60 -12.62
N GLU A 120 -21.57 3.32 -13.51
CA GLU A 120 -20.75 4.34 -14.20
C GLU A 120 -19.92 5.26 -13.26
N ASP A 121 -19.73 4.88 -11.99
CA ASP A 121 -19.01 5.70 -11.01
C ASP A 121 -18.00 4.86 -10.20
N TRP A 122 -16.72 5.23 -10.31
CA TRP A 122 -15.60 4.49 -9.77
C TRP A 122 -14.64 5.41 -9.03
N LEU A 123 -13.95 4.85 -8.03
CA LEU A 123 -12.83 5.50 -7.34
C LEU A 123 -11.60 4.61 -7.46
N LEU A 124 -10.48 5.20 -7.87
CA LEU A 124 -9.20 4.53 -7.91
C LEU A 124 -8.28 5.19 -6.90
N VAL A 125 -7.69 4.40 -6.02
CA VAL A 125 -6.72 4.85 -5.02
C VAL A 125 -5.33 4.40 -5.44
N ALA A 126 -4.39 5.32 -5.47
CA ALA A 126 -3.01 5.16 -5.91
C ALA A 126 -2.02 5.62 -4.83
N ASN A 127 -0.74 5.26 -4.96
CA ASN A 127 0.29 5.67 -4.02
C ASN A 127 0.61 7.17 -4.15
N ALA A 128 0.83 7.84 -3.03
CA ALA A 128 1.12 9.28 -2.96
C ALA A 128 2.27 9.72 -3.88
N ALA A 129 3.36 8.94 -3.90
CA ALA A 129 4.53 9.24 -4.72
C ALA A 129 4.24 9.26 -6.23
N ASN A 130 3.19 8.58 -6.65
CA ASN A 130 2.84 8.39 -8.05
C ASN A 130 1.65 9.25 -8.51
N ARG A 131 1.06 10.11 -7.62
CA ARG A 131 -0.15 10.90 -7.93
C ARG A 131 -0.04 11.60 -9.29
N ALA A 132 1.02 12.36 -9.52
CA ALA A 132 1.19 13.11 -10.77
C ALA A 132 1.39 12.20 -12.00
N THR A 133 2.21 11.14 -11.85
CA THR A 133 2.48 10.21 -12.95
C THR A 133 1.26 9.36 -13.28
N ALA A 134 0.50 8.95 -12.26
CA ALA A 134 -0.75 8.22 -12.42
C ALA A 134 -1.82 9.10 -13.11
N ASP A 135 -1.96 10.37 -12.71
CA ASP A 135 -2.89 11.30 -13.36
C ASP A 135 -2.57 11.44 -14.84
N VAL A 136 -1.33 11.76 -15.18
CA VAL A 136 -0.90 11.86 -16.60
C VAL A 136 -1.24 10.59 -17.36
N ARG A 137 -0.88 9.42 -16.80
CA ARG A 137 -1.13 8.14 -17.47
C ARG A 137 -2.62 7.84 -17.66
N LEU A 138 -3.43 8.10 -16.64
CA LEU A 138 -4.88 7.90 -16.70
C LEU A 138 -5.53 8.83 -17.73
N GLN A 139 -5.10 10.10 -17.83
CA GLN A 139 -5.58 11.06 -18.83
C GLN A 139 -5.18 10.64 -20.26
N GLU A 140 -3.92 10.26 -20.49
CA GLU A 140 -3.45 9.77 -21.80
C GLU A 140 -4.30 8.59 -22.30
N ILE A 141 -4.60 7.64 -21.44
CA ILE A 141 -5.43 6.49 -21.82
C ILE A 141 -6.88 6.94 -22.12
N ALA A 142 -7.39 7.92 -21.35
CA ALA A 142 -8.76 8.40 -21.50
C ALA A 142 -9.03 9.07 -22.88
N GLU A 143 -8.00 9.64 -23.52
CA GLU A 143 -8.12 10.21 -24.87
C GLU A 143 -8.64 9.22 -25.92
N GLY A 144 -8.45 7.91 -25.69
CA GLY A 144 -8.92 6.83 -26.55
C GLY A 144 -10.37 6.38 -26.30
N PHE A 145 -11.09 7.01 -25.36
CA PHE A 145 -12.43 6.59 -24.95
C PHE A 145 -13.42 7.74 -24.96
N GLU A 146 -14.64 7.48 -25.44
CA GLU A 146 -15.75 8.43 -25.37
C GLU A 146 -16.49 8.28 -24.02
N ASP A 147 -17.17 9.32 -23.59
CA ASP A 147 -18.05 9.33 -22.42
C ASP A 147 -17.37 8.86 -21.10
N VAL A 148 -16.10 9.15 -20.92
CA VAL A 148 -15.37 8.92 -19.67
C VAL A 148 -14.76 10.23 -19.17
N THR A 149 -14.87 10.46 -17.86
CA THR A 149 -14.19 11.54 -17.16
C THR A 149 -13.26 10.95 -16.12
N VAL A 150 -12.04 11.44 -16.06
CA VAL A 150 -11.04 11.12 -15.05
C VAL A 150 -10.70 12.40 -14.30
N ARG A 151 -10.83 12.40 -12.98
CA ARG A 151 -10.55 13.58 -12.15
C ARG A 151 -9.75 13.18 -10.93
N ASP A 152 -8.65 13.87 -10.66
CA ASP A 152 -8.00 13.85 -9.36
C ASP A 152 -8.93 14.52 -8.33
N VAL A 153 -9.29 13.77 -7.31
CA VAL A 153 -10.18 14.18 -6.21
C VAL A 153 -9.50 13.96 -4.86
N SER A 154 -8.17 13.82 -4.83
CA SER A 154 -7.41 13.53 -3.61
C SER A 154 -7.63 14.57 -2.53
N ASP A 155 -7.78 15.84 -2.93
CA ASP A 155 -7.99 16.94 -1.96
C ASP A 155 -9.44 17.00 -1.41
N ASP A 156 -10.35 16.18 -1.96
CA ASP A 156 -11.74 16.07 -1.47
C ASP A 156 -11.86 15.05 -0.32
N TRP A 157 -10.80 14.28 -0.04
CA TRP A 157 -10.82 13.18 0.91
C TRP A 157 -9.73 13.29 1.98
N ALA A 158 -10.06 12.80 3.16
CA ALA A 158 -9.12 12.28 4.14
C ALA A 158 -9.39 10.78 4.28
N LEU A 159 -8.34 9.99 4.38
CA LEU A 159 -8.41 8.54 4.44
C LEU A 159 -7.77 8.04 5.74
N LEU A 160 -8.56 7.32 6.53
CA LEU A 160 -8.14 6.69 7.78
C LEU A 160 -8.20 5.18 7.63
N ALA A 161 -7.26 4.45 8.22
CA ALA A 161 -7.30 3.00 8.23
C ALA A 161 -7.38 2.49 9.67
N LEU A 162 -8.50 1.86 10.04
CA LEU A 162 -8.74 1.19 11.32
C LEU A 162 -8.54 -0.31 11.11
N GLN A 163 -7.50 -0.90 11.70
CA GLN A 163 -7.02 -2.24 11.38
C GLN A 163 -6.79 -3.07 12.64
N GLY A 164 -7.14 -4.35 12.60
CA GLY A 164 -6.90 -5.31 13.66
C GLY A 164 -8.18 -6.08 14.05
N PRO A 165 -8.05 -7.15 14.86
CA PRO A 165 -9.17 -8.06 15.21
C PRO A 165 -10.31 -7.37 15.94
N ALA A 166 -10.07 -6.26 16.64
CA ALA A 166 -11.12 -5.50 17.33
C ALA A 166 -11.76 -4.40 16.45
N ALA A 167 -11.24 -4.14 15.25
CA ALA A 167 -11.65 -3.02 14.40
C ALA A 167 -13.16 -3.07 14.05
N ALA A 168 -13.66 -4.23 13.64
CA ALA A 168 -15.08 -4.39 13.30
C ALA A 168 -15.99 -4.15 14.51
N THR A 169 -15.66 -4.71 15.67
CA THR A 169 -16.46 -4.54 16.90
C THR A 169 -16.47 -3.09 17.40
N LEU A 170 -15.33 -2.40 17.28
CA LEU A 170 -15.22 -0.99 17.64
C LEU A 170 -16.08 -0.13 16.70
N LEU A 171 -15.93 -0.35 15.39
CA LEU A 171 -16.60 0.45 14.37
C LEU A 171 -18.12 0.24 14.35
N ASP A 172 -18.60 -0.99 14.63
CA ASP A 172 -20.03 -1.34 14.63
C ASP A 172 -20.87 -0.50 15.60
N ARG A 173 -20.27 0.00 16.68
CA ARG A 173 -20.94 0.89 17.66
C ARG A 173 -21.09 2.32 17.15
N LEU A 174 -20.37 2.69 16.12
CA LEU A 174 -20.21 4.07 15.66
C LEU A 174 -20.96 4.34 14.36
N VAL A 175 -21.15 3.31 13.53
CA VAL A 175 -21.66 3.47 12.17
C VAL A 175 -23.10 3.02 12.03
N ALA A 176 -23.83 3.63 11.09
CA ALA A 176 -25.18 3.22 10.77
C ALA A 176 -25.24 1.96 9.88
N ALA A 177 -24.13 1.61 9.24
CA ALA A 177 -24.07 0.42 8.40
C ALA A 177 -24.04 -0.86 9.25
N ASP A 178 -24.76 -1.90 8.83
CA ASP A 178 -24.59 -3.26 9.37
C ASP A 178 -23.29 -3.86 8.81
N LEU A 179 -22.25 -3.92 9.66
CA LEU A 179 -20.93 -4.43 9.29
C LEU A 179 -20.90 -5.96 9.13
N THR A 180 -21.88 -6.67 9.69
CA THR A 180 -21.98 -8.14 9.54
C THR A 180 -22.28 -8.54 8.09
N GLN A 181 -22.87 -7.64 7.31
CA GLN A 181 -23.16 -7.82 5.89
C GLN A 181 -22.00 -7.42 4.98
N MET A 182 -20.97 -6.75 5.51
CA MET A 182 -19.80 -6.35 4.73
C MET A 182 -18.76 -7.47 4.70
N ARG A 183 -18.44 -7.94 3.52
CA ARG A 183 -17.34 -8.91 3.28
C ARG A 183 -16.05 -8.17 2.98
N LYS A 184 -14.92 -8.85 3.06
CA LYS A 184 -13.65 -8.31 2.57
C LYS A 184 -13.81 -7.75 1.15
N ASN A 185 -13.30 -6.55 0.93
CA ASN A 185 -13.41 -5.77 -0.30
C ASN A 185 -14.81 -5.21 -0.61
N ASP A 186 -15.73 -5.19 0.34
CA ASP A 186 -16.97 -4.42 0.19
C ASP A 186 -16.71 -2.94 0.51
N THR A 187 -17.43 -2.04 -0.19
CA THR A 187 -17.46 -0.60 0.12
C THR A 187 -18.88 -0.10 0.19
N LYS A 188 -19.16 0.79 1.16
CA LYS A 188 -20.50 1.30 1.43
C LYS A 188 -20.45 2.73 1.96
N ALA A 189 -21.27 3.63 1.40
CA ALA A 189 -21.51 4.94 1.99
C ALA A 189 -22.43 4.79 3.22
N THR A 190 -22.09 5.49 4.32
CA THR A 190 -22.81 5.45 5.57
C THR A 190 -22.52 6.71 6.38
N THR A 191 -22.91 6.74 7.66
CA THR A 191 -22.47 7.73 8.64
C THR A 191 -21.68 7.06 9.75
N LEU A 192 -20.67 7.78 10.27
CA LEU A 192 -20.00 7.49 11.52
C LEU A 192 -20.43 8.58 12.49
N ARG A 193 -21.29 8.24 13.47
CA ARG A 193 -22.06 9.23 14.22
C ARG A 193 -22.74 10.20 13.24
N ASP A 194 -22.46 11.49 13.35
CA ASP A 194 -23.05 12.55 12.52
C ASP A 194 -22.27 12.87 11.24
N TYR A 195 -21.15 12.17 11.00
CA TYR A 195 -20.25 12.43 9.87
C TYR A 195 -20.53 11.48 8.72
N ALA A 196 -20.67 12.03 7.51
CA ALA A 196 -20.80 11.23 6.30
C ALA A 196 -19.45 10.58 5.98
N VAL A 197 -19.42 9.25 5.84
CA VAL A 197 -18.24 8.48 5.51
C VAL A 197 -18.53 7.43 4.44
N ARG A 198 -17.49 6.99 3.77
CA ARG A 198 -17.51 5.74 3.01
C ARG A 198 -16.58 4.75 3.69
N LEU A 199 -17.11 3.60 4.01
CA LEU A 199 -16.32 2.48 4.52
C LEU A 199 -15.90 1.58 3.37
N ALA A 200 -14.68 1.06 3.45
CA ALA A 200 -14.23 -0.06 2.66
C ALA A 200 -13.60 -1.11 3.60
N ARG A 201 -14.04 -2.37 3.54
CA ARG A 201 -13.44 -3.45 4.34
C ARG A 201 -12.19 -3.94 3.64
N THR A 202 -11.19 -3.06 3.63
CA THR A 202 -9.89 -3.18 2.99
C THR A 202 -8.80 -2.79 3.97
N GLY A 203 -7.53 -3.01 3.61
CA GLY A 203 -6.39 -2.62 4.43
C GLY A 203 -5.07 -3.17 3.90
N TYR A 204 -3.98 -2.77 4.54
CA TYR A 204 -2.61 -3.06 4.15
C TYR A 204 -1.81 -3.74 5.26
N THR A 205 -2.50 -4.43 6.17
CA THR A 205 -1.91 -5.04 7.37
C THR A 205 -1.98 -6.55 7.42
N GLY A 206 -2.83 -7.14 6.57
CA GLY A 206 -3.16 -8.56 6.63
C GLY A 206 -4.27 -8.89 7.64
N GLU A 207 -4.56 -8.00 8.61
CA GLU A 207 -5.68 -8.13 9.54
C GLU A 207 -7.01 -7.71 8.88
N ASP A 208 -8.11 -8.04 9.55
CA ASP A 208 -9.41 -7.43 9.25
C ASP A 208 -9.39 -5.95 9.63
N GLY A 209 -10.18 -5.16 8.91
CA GLY A 209 -10.24 -3.74 9.18
C GLY A 209 -10.96 -2.96 8.09
N PHE A 210 -10.97 -1.65 8.27
CA PHE A 210 -11.69 -0.74 7.40
C PHE A 210 -10.84 0.47 7.03
N GLU A 211 -10.93 0.87 5.78
CA GLU A 211 -10.52 2.18 5.31
C GLU A 211 -11.75 3.10 5.31
N ILE A 212 -11.60 4.28 5.88
CA ILE A 212 -12.68 5.22 6.17
C ILE A 212 -12.39 6.50 5.41
N PHE A 213 -13.08 6.71 4.30
CA PHE A 213 -13.02 7.94 3.54
C PHE A 213 -13.97 8.96 4.18
N THR A 214 -13.46 10.14 4.50
CA THR A 214 -14.22 11.24 5.08
C THR A 214 -13.83 12.57 4.44
N ARG A 215 -14.60 13.62 4.67
CA ARG A 215 -14.20 14.95 4.22
C ARG A 215 -13.00 15.45 5.00
N PRO A 216 -12.08 16.21 4.41
CA PRO A 216 -10.91 16.74 5.12
C PRO A 216 -11.27 17.51 6.38
N GLY A 217 -12.35 18.33 6.34
CA GLY A 217 -12.83 19.09 7.48
C GLY A 217 -13.39 18.26 8.63
N ASP A 218 -13.78 17.02 8.40
CA ASP A 218 -14.35 16.09 9.38
C ASP A 218 -13.30 15.13 9.95
N ALA A 219 -12.09 15.06 9.35
CA ALA A 219 -11.08 14.06 9.64
C ALA A 219 -10.65 14.04 11.12
N VAL A 220 -10.42 15.20 11.72
CA VAL A 220 -10.01 15.32 13.14
C VAL A 220 -11.10 14.79 14.07
N ALA A 221 -12.37 15.11 13.78
CA ALA A 221 -13.49 14.63 14.60
C ALA A 221 -13.67 13.11 14.47
N VAL A 222 -13.61 12.57 13.24
CA VAL A 222 -13.71 11.13 12.98
C VAL A 222 -12.56 10.38 13.66
N TRP A 223 -11.32 10.89 13.57
CA TRP A 223 -10.16 10.34 14.27
C TRP A 223 -10.37 10.29 15.77
N SER A 224 -10.78 11.41 16.37
CA SER A 224 -10.98 11.51 17.82
C SER A 224 -12.05 10.54 18.32
N ILE A 225 -13.18 10.41 17.59
CA ILE A 225 -14.24 9.46 17.91
C ILE A 225 -13.70 8.01 17.91
N LEU A 226 -12.90 7.63 16.90
CA LEU A 226 -12.32 6.29 16.84
C LEU A 226 -11.32 6.05 17.97
N GLN A 227 -10.51 7.06 18.31
CA GLN A 227 -9.55 7.00 19.42
C GLN A 227 -10.24 6.89 20.78
N ASP A 228 -11.32 7.65 21.01
CA ASP A 228 -12.12 7.60 22.24
C ASP A 228 -12.79 6.23 22.45
N GLU A 229 -13.10 5.51 21.38
CA GLU A 229 -13.62 4.13 21.41
C GLU A 229 -12.53 3.07 21.57
N GLY A 230 -11.25 3.45 21.61
CA GLY A 230 -10.14 2.56 21.91
C GLY A 230 -9.25 2.21 20.72
N ALA A 231 -9.38 2.87 19.57
CA ALA A 231 -8.41 2.73 18.49
C ALA A 231 -7.09 3.42 18.87
N GLU A 232 -5.95 2.77 18.67
CA GLU A 232 -4.65 3.30 19.05
C GLU A 232 -3.90 3.86 17.84
N PRO A 233 -3.36 5.10 17.93
CA PRO A 233 -2.60 5.70 16.85
C PRO A 233 -1.39 4.85 16.47
N CYS A 234 -1.22 4.61 15.17
CA CYS A 234 -0.11 3.87 14.59
C CYS A 234 0.49 4.65 13.41
N GLY A 235 1.81 4.64 13.30
CA GLY A 235 2.54 5.35 12.25
C GLY A 235 2.99 4.45 11.09
N LEU A 236 3.65 5.10 10.11
CA LEU A 236 4.14 4.43 8.89
C LEU A 236 5.13 3.31 9.17
N GLY A 237 5.90 3.40 10.29
CA GLY A 237 6.84 2.34 10.67
C GLY A 237 6.14 1.02 10.99
N ALA A 238 5.02 1.07 11.73
CA ALA A 238 4.20 -0.10 11.98
C ALA A 238 3.50 -0.58 10.70
N ARG A 239 2.99 0.35 9.87
CA ARG A 239 2.39 0.03 8.58
C ARG A 239 3.35 -0.77 7.69
N ASP A 240 4.64 -0.39 7.62
CA ASP A 240 5.65 -1.09 6.82
C ASP A 240 5.96 -2.49 7.36
N THR A 241 6.10 -2.65 8.68
CA THR A 241 6.35 -3.99 9.25
C THR A 241 5.15 -4.93 9.09
N LEU A 242 3.92 -4.41 9.21
CA LEU A 242 2.68 -5.16 9.05
C LEU A 242 2.46 -5.62 7.59
N ARG A 243 2.65 -4.71 6.62
CA ARG A 243 2.47 -5.05 5.21
C ARG A 243 3.45 -6.13 4.78
N LEU A 244 4.70 -6.05 5.27
CA LEU A 244 5.73 -7.02 4.93
C LEU A 244 5.40 -8.40 5.49
N GLU A 245 4.94 -8.50 6.75
CA GLU A 245 4.43 -9.75 7.32
C GLU A 245 3.27 -10.34 6.53
N ALA A 246 2.35 -9.49 6.07
CA ALA A 246 1.23 -9.90 5.23
C ALA A 246 1.65 -10.29 3.81
N GLY A 247 2.91 -10.03 3.44
CA GLY A 247 3.44 -10.31 2.12
C GLY A 247 2.98 -9.34 1.04
N PHE A 248 2.62 -8.09 1.40
CA PHE A 248 2.19 -7.07 0.46
C PHE A 248 3.38 -6.28 -0.09
N PRO A 249 3.39 -5.96 -1.40
CA PRO A 249 4.45 -5.18 -2.02
C PRO A 249 4.34 -3.71 -1.64
N LEU A 250 5.43 -2.98 -1.78
CA LEU A 250 5.46 -1.52 -1.74
C LEU A 250 6.04 -1.02 -3.07
N TYR A 251 5.32 -0.12 -3.75
CA TYR A 251 5.84 0.54 -4.94
C TYR A 251 7.08 1.38 -4.58
N GLY A 252 8.10 1.33 -5.43
CA GLY A 252 9.43 1.88 -5.17
C GLY A 252 10.42 0.87 -4.58
N HIS A 253 9.95 -0.27 -4.07
CA HIS A 253 10.77 -1.36 -3.52
C HIS A 253 10.58 -2.67 -4.31
N GLU A 254 9.43 -3.32 -4.17
CA GLU A 254 9.09 -4.57 -4.87
C GLU A 254 8.58 -4.33 -6.29
N LEU A 255 7.86 -3.25 -6.48
CA LEU A 255 7.23 -2.84 -7.74
C LEU A 255 7.83 -1.51 -8.21
N GLY A 256 7.85 -1.31 -9.53
CA GLY A 256 8.39 -0.10 -10.11
C GLY A 256 8.25 -0.04 -11.62
N PRO A 257 8.81 1.00 -12.26
CA PRO A 257 8.63 1.25 -13.69
C PRO A 257 9.21 0.17 -14.61
N ASP A 258 10.15 -0.61 -14.12
CA ASP A 258 10.78 -1.71 -14.88
C ASP A 258 10.29 -3.09 -14.43
N THR A 259 9.30 -3.14 -13.52
CA THR A 259 8.79 -4.39 -12.96
C THR A 259 7.76 -5.03 -13.88
N ASP A 260 8.05 -6.23 -14.38
CA ASP A 260 7.03 -7.11 -14.96
C ASP A 260 6.30 -7.86 -13.83
N PRO A 261 5.03 -7.55 -13.52
CA PRO A 261 4.32 -8.17 -12.41
C PRO A 261 4.13 -9.69 -12.57
N ARG A 262 4.28 -10.23 -13.79
CA ARG A 262 4.24 -11.67 -14.05
C ARG A 262 5.44 -12.42 -13.43
N CYS A 263 6.51 -11.69 -13.09
CA CYS A 263 7.70 -12.21 -12.41
C CYS A 263 7.66 -12.05 -10.88
N THR A 264 6.50 -11.72 -10.34
CA THR A 264 6.27 -11.52 -8.90
C THR A 264 5.21 -12.48 -8.38
N PRO A 265 5.08 -12.66 -7.06
CA PRO A 265 3.98 -13.40 -6.44
C PRO A 265 2.59 -12.80 -6.74
N PHE A 266 2.54 -11.58 -7.29
CA PHE A 266 1.30 -10.85 -7.62
C PHE A 266 0.87 -11.03 -9.08
N SER A 267 1.46 -11.95 -9.82
CA SER A 267 1.16 -12.24 -11.23
C SER A 267 -0.32 -12.52 -11.51
N TRP A 268 -1.07 -12.96 -10.49
CA TRP A 268 -2.50 -13.22 -10.56
C TRP A 268 -3.35 -11.99 -10.94
N VAL A 269 -2.81 -10.75 -10.77
CA VAL A 269 -3.50 -9.52 -11.12
C VAL A 269 -3.56 -9.31 -12.64
N VAL A 270 -2.64 -9.89 -13.40
CA VAL A 270 -2.59 -9.78 -14.87
C VAL A 270 -3.62 -10.70 -15.47
N LYS A 271 -4.71 -10.14 -15.96
CA LYS A 271 -5.79 -10.92 -16.58
C LYS A 271 -5.61 -11.01 -18.09
N ASP A 272 -6.12 -12.12 -18.65
CA ASP A 272 -6.12 -12.35 -20.10
C ASP A 272 -7.18 -11.46 -20.79
N LYS A 273 -6.79 -10.24 -21.11
CA LYS A 273 -7.57 -9.21 -21.80
C LYS A 273 -6.63 -8.15 -22.37
N PRO A 274 -7.07 -7.34 -23.35
CA PRO A 274 -6.32 -6.16 -23.79
C PRO A 274 -6.12 -5.16 -22.66
N PHE A 275 -4.93 -4.53 -22.62
CA PHE A 275 -4.61 -3.44 -21.69
C PHE A 275 -3.59 -2.47 -22.30
N ALA A 276 -3.54 -1.26 -21.76
CA ALA A 276 -2.66 -0.20 -22.21
C ALA A 276 -1.18 -0.62 -22.10
N GLY A 277 -0.38 -0.39 -23.15
CA GLY A 277 1.03 -0.77 -23.18
C GLY A 277 1.29 -2.27 -23.48
N GLN A 278 0.27 -3.10 -23.63
CA GLN A 278 0.43 -4.55 -23.84
C GLN A 278 1.34 -4.91 -25.01
N ALA A 279 1.33 -4.11 -26.07
CA ALA A 279 2.18 -4.35 -27.26
C ALA A 279 3.67 -4.28 -26.96
N SER A 280 4.07 -3.52 -25.95
CA SER A 280 5.46 -3.37 -25.48
C SER A 280 5.86 -4.45 -24.46
N TRP A 281 4.91 -5.26 -23.98
CA TRP A 281 5.22 -6.30 -23.03
C TRP A 281 5.97 -7.45 -23.72
N PRO A 282 7.19 -7.75 -23.29
CA PRO A 282 7.99 -8.80 -23.93
C PRO A 282 7.35 -10.17 -23.75
N GLN A 283 7.77 -11.13 -24.58
CA GLN A 283 7.50 -12.53 -24.25
C GLN A 283 8.03 -12.81 -22.84
N LEU A 284 7.19 -13.43 -21.99
CA LEU A 284 7.53 -13.70 -20.60
C LEU A 284 8.83 -14.52 -20.49
N ARG A 285 9.87 -13.89 -20.00
CA ARG A 285 11.15 -14.51 -19.66
C ARG A 285 11.66 -13.86 -18.38
N CYS A 286 11.15 -14.32 -17.25
CA CYS A 286 11.63 -13.84 -15.96
C CYS A 286 13.07 -14.31 -15.76
N LYS A 287 14.03 -13.44 -16.01
CA LYS A 287 15.44 -13.70 -15.65
C LYS A 287 15.61 -13.65 -14.13
N GLN A 288 14.85 -12.78 -13.48
CA GLN A 288 14.75 -12.66 -12.03
C GLN A 288 13.29 -12.82 -11.61
N ARG A 289 13.08 -13.23 -10.36
CA ARG A 289 11.77 -13.30 -9.72
C ARG A 289 11.83 -12.63 -8.35
N LEU A 290 10.77 -11.95 -8.01
CA LEU A 290 10.57 -11.45 -6.64
C LEU A 290 10.19 -12.62 -5.74
N VAL A 291 10.95 -12.82 -4.67
CA VAL A 291 10.73 -13.92 -3.73
C VAL A 291 10.68 -13.43 -2.28
N PRO A 292 9.85 -14.05 -1.44
CA PRO A 292 9.89 -13.87 0.00
C PRO A 292 10.99 -14.73 0.61
N LEU A 293 11.75 -14.14 1.53
CA LEU A 293 12.86 -14.78 2.24
C LEU A 293 12.62 -14.77 3.75
N ARG A 294 12.85 -15.91 4.40
CA ARG A 294 12.97 -16.01 5.85
C ARG A 294 14.43 -16.23 6.19
N LEU A 295 14.97 -15.43 7.10
CA LEU A 295 16.38 -15.48 7.50
C LEU A 295 16.54 -16.26 8.81
N SER A 296 17.58 -17.09 8.87
CA SER A 296 17.91 -17.89 10.04
C SER A 296 19.17 -17.34 10.70
N GLY A 297 19.06 -16.27 11.49
CA GLY A 297 20.21 -15.66 12.13
C GLY A 297 19.97 -14.26 12.65
N ARG A 298 21.03 -13.65 13.20
CA ARG A 298 20.97 -12.27 13.69
C ARG A 298 21.17 -11.28 12.56
N GLY A 299 20.31 -10.30 12.48
CA GLY A 299 20.39 -9.19 11.54
C GLY A 299 19.08 -9.00 10.79
N ILE A 300 18.88 -7.77 10.30
CA ILE A 300 17.73 -7.39 9.49
C ILE A 300 18.25 -7.11 8.10
N ALA A 301 17.73 -7.80 7.12
CA ALA A 301 17.99 -7.47 5.72
C ALA A 301 17.44 -6.06 5.42
N ARG A 302 18.17 -5.30 4.65
CA ARG A 302 17.76 -3.96 4.21
C ARG A 302 17.86 -3.90 2.69
N GLU A 303 17.11 -2.97 2.11
CA GLU A 303 17.20 -2.67 0.69
C GLU A 303 18.65 -2.54 0.22
N GLY A 304 18.95 -3.11 -0.95
CA GLY A 304 20.28 -3.10 -1.55
C GLY A 304 21.25 -4.15 -1.02
N TYR A 305 20.91 -4.92 0.02
CA TYR A 305 21.76 -6.02 0.48
C TYR A 305 21.79 -7.15 -0.56
N GLN A 306 22.99 -7.65 -0.83
CA GLN A 306 23.19 -8.73 -1.81
C GLN A 306 22.67 -10.05 -1.29
N VAL A 307 22.03 -10.80 -2.21
CA VAL A 307 21.64 -12.19 -2.01
C VAL A 307 22.61 -13.09 -2.74
N HIS A 308 23.17 -14.07 -2.03
CA HIS A 308 24.14 -15.02 -2.54
C HIS A 308 23.54 -16.42 -2.56
N ASN A 309 24.00 -17.25 -3.49
CA ASN A 309 23.76 -18.68 -3.44
C ASN A 309 24.71 -19.38 -2.46
N THR A 310 24.57 -20.69 -2.28
CA THR A 310 25.40 -21.49 -1.37
C THR A 310 26.86 -21.62 -1.80
N LYS A 311 27.22 -21.12 -3.01
CA LYS A 311 28.59 -21.06 -3.54
C LYS A 311 29.17 -19.65 -3.52
N ASP A 312 28.57 -18.76 -2.74
CA ASP A 312 28.96 -17.35 -2.55
C ASP A 312 28.87 -16.46 -3.81
N ALA A 313 28.21 -16.91 -4.88
CA ALA A 313 27.92 -16.06 -6.03
C ALA A 313 26.72 -15.15 -5.75
N VAL A 314 26.82 -13.88 -6.14
CA VAL A 314 25.69 -12.93 -6.08
C VAL A 314 24.63 -13.37 -7.08
N VAL A 315 23.41 -13.59 -6.60
CA VAL A 315 22.26 -14.03 -7.39
C VAL A 315 21.04 -13.13 -7.26
N GLY A 316 21.14 -12.06 -6.44
CA GLY A 316 20.01 -11.16 -6.25
C GLY A 316 20.29 -10.00 -5.32
N VAL A 317 19.23 -9.24 -5.04
CA VAL A 317 19.25 -8.07 -4.16
C VAL A 317 17.96 -7.98 -3.35
N VAL A 318 18.09 -7.61 -2.06
CA VAL A 318 16.95 -7.36 -1.15
C VAL A 318 16.26 -6.06 -1.54
N THR A 319 14.93 -6.06 -1.55
CA THR A 319 14.08 -4.88 -1.78
C THR A 319 13.52 -4.31 -0.49
N SER A 320 13.02 -5.16 0.41
CA SER A 320 12.51 -4.77 1.72
C SER A 320 12.88 -5.84 2.76
N GLY A 321 12.96 -5.45 4.01
CA GLY A 321 13.17 -6.42 5.08
C GLY A 321 12.98 -5.83 6.47
N THR A 322 12.47 -6.67 7.38
CA THR A 322 12.24 -6.32 8.77
C THR A 322 12.47 -7.49 9.71
N LEU A 323 12.58 -7.20 10.99
CA LEU A 323 12.37 -8.18 12.06
C LEU A 323 10.89 -8.11 12.44
N SER A 324 10.14 -9.19 12.21
CA SER A 324 8.74 -9.24 12.61
C SER A 324 8.62 -9.01 14.13
N PRO A 325 7.86 -8.00 14.58
CA PRO A 325 7.64 -7.80 16.01
C PRO A 325 6.88 -8.97 16.66
N LEU A 326 6.00 -9.62 15.91
CA LEU A 326 5.17 -10.72 16.39
C LEU A 326 5.95 -12.04 16.47
N THR A 327 6.54 -12.50 15.36
CA THR A 327 7.19 -13.82 15.28
C THR A 327 8.65 -13.79 15.72
N ARG A 328 9.27 -12.62 15.83
CA ARG A 328 10.69 -12.41 16.08
C ARG A 328 11.61 -13.01 14.99
N GLU A 329 11.07 -13.29 13.83
CA GLU A 329 11.80 -13.75 12.67
C GLU A 329 12.19 -12.59 11.75
N ALA A 330 13.38 -12.65 11.17
CA ALA A 330 13.79 -11.72 10.13
C ALA A 330 13.22 -12.19 8.78
N ILE A 331 12.47 -11.32 8.11
CA ILE A 331 11.80 -11.55 6.84
C ILE A 331 12.20 -10.48 5.82
N ALA A 332 12.17 -10.82 4.54
CA ALA A 332 12.53 -9.90 3.48
C ALA A 332 11.85 -10.28 2.15
N PHE A 333 11.76 -9.30 1.25
CA PHE A 333 11.62 -9.55 -0.18
C PHE A 333 12.95 -9.34 -0.88
N ALA A 334 13.17 -10.08 -1.97
CA ALA A 334 14.35 -9.93 -2.80
C ALA A 334 14.04 -10.28 -4.26
N TRP A 335 14.67 -9.58 -5.20
CA TRP A 335 14.78 -10.02 -6.57
C TRP A 335 15.96 -10.99 -6.67
N VAL A 336 15.71 -12.22 -7.15
CA VAL A 336 16.73 -13.24 -7.35
C VAL A 336 16.66 -13.82 -8.76
N GLU A 337 17.78 -14.36 -9.25
CA GLU A 337 17.77 -15.12 -10.50
C GLU A 337 16.74 -16.25 -10.46
N ALA A 338 16.00 -16.46 -11.55
CA ALA A 338 14.88 -17.38 -11.59
C ALA A 338 15.23 -18.83 -11.20
N ALA A 339 16.48 -19.24 -11.40
CA ALA A 339 16.98 -20.56 -11.00
C ALA A 339 16.97 -20.79 -9.47
N TYR A 340 16.90 -19.71 -8.67
CA TYR A 340 16.93 -19.76 -7.20
C TYR A 340 15.60 -19.35 -6.57
N ALA A 341 14.55 -19.15 -7.36
CA ALA A 341 13.30 -18.55 -6.91
C ALA A 341 12.28 -19.52 -6.30
N GLU A 342 12.50 -20.82 -6.39
CA GLU A 342 11.54 -21.82 -5.91
C GLU A 342 11.55 -21.90 -4.38
N PRO A 343 10.38 -22.05 -3.73
CA PRO A 343 10.30 -22.28 -2.28
C PRO A 343 11.18 -23.44 -1.84
N GLY A 344 11.87 -23.26 -0.71
CA GLY A 344 12.82 -24.23 -0.17
C GLY A 344 14.28 -24.03 -0.63
N ASN A 345 14.55 -23.16 -1.61
CA ASN A 345 15.91 -22.85 -2.02
C ASN A 345 16.66 -22.12 -0.91
N ALA A 346 17.86 -22.64 -0.60
CA ALA A 346 18.78 -22.05 0.38
C ALA A 346 19.61 -20.94 -0.27
N LEU A 347 19.62 -19.79 0.36
CA LEU A 347 20.32 -18.57 -0.03
C LEU A 347 21.04 -17.98 1.19
N ARG A 348 21.79 -16.91 0.98
CA ARG A 348 22.41 -16.12 2.03
C ARG A 348 22.23 -14.63 1.73
N VAL A 349 21.92 -13.85 2.75
CA VAL A 349 21.89 -12.37 2.63
C VAL A 349 23.15 -11.81 3.30
N LEU A 350 23.88 -10.97 2.59
CA LEU A 350 25.10 -10.35 3.09
C LEU A 350 24.76 -9.12 3.97
N ILE A 351 24.60 -9.33 5.27
CA ILE A 351 24.24 -8.27 6.23
C ILE A 351 25.50 -7.65 6.81
N ARG A 352 25.80 -6.40 6.46
CA ARG A 352 27.01 -5.68 6.93
C ARG A 352 28.29 -6.49 6.77
N GLY A 353 28.43 -7.20 5.63
CA GLY A 353 29.58 -8.03 5.32
C GLY A 353 29.54 -9.45 5.90
N ASN A 354 28.53 -9.81 6.68
CA ASN A 354 28.38 -11.15 7.25
C ASN A 354 27.27 -11.91 6.52
N PRO A 355 27.52 -13.15 6.05
CA PRO A 355 26.48 -13.96 5.43
C PRO A 355 25.50 -14.46 6.50
N VAL A 356 24.21 -14.26 6.26
CA VAL A 356 23.13 -14.78 7.08
C VAL A 356 22.30 -15.72 6.22
N ASP A 357 22.13 -16.96 6.68
CA ASP A 357 21.38 -17.97 5.96
C ASP A 357 19.91 -17.53 5.78
N ALA A 358 19.37 -17.79 4.60
CA ALA A 358 18.01 -17.48 4.24
C ALA A 358 17.40 -18.61 3.40
N ILE A 359 16.10 -18.73 3.42
CA ILE A 359 15.35 -19.70 2.63
C ILE A 359 14.19 -18.97 1.92
N VAL A 360 13.95 -19.32 0.66
CA VAL A 360 12.76 -18.90 -0.07
C VAL A 360 11.53 -19.59 0.54
N VAL A 361 10.50 -18.83 0.87
CA VAL A 361 9.27 -19.35 1.47
C VAL A 361 8.05 -18.99 0.64
N ASP A 362 6.87 -19.51 0.99
CA ASP A 362 5.60 -19.06 0.45
C ASP A 362 5.06 -17.85 1.22
N LEU A 363 4.21 -17.05 0.58
CA LEU A 363 3.46 -15.96 1.20
C LEU A 363 2.09 -16.44 1.72
N PRO A 364 1.56 -15.78 2.74
CA PRO A 364 2.15 -14.71 3.53
C PRO A 364 3.15 -15.23 4.56
N PHE A 365 4.01 -14.35 5.12
CA PHE A 365 4.90 -14.72 6.22
C PHE A 365 4.15 -15.00 7.52
N PHE A 366 3.02 -14.33 7.69
CA PHE A 366 2.11 -14.47 8.81
C PHE A 366 0.66 -14.47 8.30
N GLN A 367 -0.15 -15.43 8.77
CA GLN A 367 -1.60 -15.43 8.58
C GLN A 367 -2.26 -15.18 9.93
N PRO A 368 -3.13 -14.16 10.06
CA PRO A 368 -4.03 -14.08 11.19
C PRO A 368 -4.83 -15.38 11.30
N ASP A 369 -5.08 -15.84 12.51
CA ASP A 369 -5.94 -17.00 12.74
C ASP A 369 -7.23 -16.89 11.93
N ALA A 370 -7.63 -17.96 11.26
CA ALA A 370 -8.82 -18.07 10.41
C ALA A 370 -10.16 -17.84 11.17
N ARG A 371 -10.15 -17.15 12.30
CA ARG A 371 -11.32 -16.88 13.15
C ARG A 371 -12.18 -15.73 12.63
N VAL A 372 -11.75 -15.04 11.57
CA VAL A 372 -12.48 -13.92 10.99
C VAL A 372 -12.52 -14.09 9.47
N SER A 373 -13.21 -15.11 9.00
CA SER A 373 -13.58 -15.26 7.60
C SER A 373 -15.10 -15.31 7.42
#